data_f2415dfc3eb3998f1670649e0c13ebbd
#
_entry.id   f2415dfc3eb3998f1670649e0c13ebbd
#
_cell.length_a   1.000
_cell.length_b   1.000
_cell.length_c   1.000
_cell.angle_alpha   90.00
_cell.angle_beta   90.00
_cell.angle_gamma   90.00
#
_symmetry.space_group_name_H-M   'P 1'
#
loop_
_entity.id
_entity.type
_entity.pdbx_description
1 polymer ?
#
loop_
_entity_poly.entity_id
_entity_poly.type
_entity_poly.pdbx_seq_one_letter_code
_entity_poly.pdbx_strand_id
1 'polypeptide(L)'
;MERTLLRKLAAAAAGAALYASGFIVSAAAQSDEQPTHAELVQRWAEAGIESQLKGLKTSLRLTADQEKDWDPFESAVKDAEKARVLALQKEQDTHLSPMDRNAAKADRLAQSQANLEKIVEAAKPLYLSLDKTQKHKFIALGRMLVPERGQFAKEIRHLGVAQSD
;
A
#
# COMPACT_ATOMS: atom_id res chain seq x y z
N MET A 1 20.13 -41.24 -36.81
CA MET A 1 21.61 -41.26 -36.65
C MET A 1 21.91 -40.35 -35.53
N GLU A 2 22.08 -41.00 -34.45
CA GLU A 2 23.27 -41.20 -33.58
C GLU A 2 23.49 -40.01 -32.64
N ARG A 3 23.25 -40.24 -31.39
CA ARG A 3 24.02 -40.83 -30.27
C ARG A 3 24.74 -39.76 -29.45
N THR A 4 24.28 -39.65 -28.23
CA THR A 4 24.97 -40.01 -26.99
C THR A 4 26.30 -39.30 -26.72
N LEU A 5 26.42 -38.69 -25.56
CA LEU A 5 27.45 -39.07 -24.58
C LEU A 5 27.22 -38.41 -23.21
N LEU A 6 26.80 -39.29 -22.29
CA LEU A 6 27.07 -39.17 -20.86
C LEU A 6 28.58 -39.20 -20.56
N ARG A 7 29.05 -38.47 -19.57
CA ARG A 7 30.18 -38.79 -18.66
C ARG A 7 30.05 -37.88 -17.46
N LYS A 8 29.58 -38.33 -16.31
CA LYS A 8 30.21 -39.11 -15.25
C LYS A 8 31.68 -38.78 -15.06
N LEU A 9 32.00 -38.12 -13.96
CA LEU A 9 33.18 -38.41 -13.16
C LEU A 9 32.83 -38.15 -11.69
N ALA A 10 32.99 -39.24 -10.96
CA ALA A 10 32.88 -39.35 -9.52
C ALA A 10 34.29 -39.46 -8.89
N ALA A 11 34.33 -39.24 -7.59
CA ALA A 11 35.33 -39.70 -6.61
C ALA A 11 36.60 -38.86 -6.50
N ALA A 12 37.05 -38.51 -5.32
CA ALA A 12 37.45 -39.30 -4.14
C ALA A 12 37.62 -38.35 -2.96
N ALA A 13 37.11 -38.57 -1.82
CA ALA A 13 37.43 -39.29 -0.62
C ALA A 13 38.84 -39.08 -0.02
N ALA A 14 38.83 -38.76 1.24
CA ALA A 14 39.73 -38.94 2.37
C ALA A 14 40.20 -37.61 2.97
N GLY A 15 40.11 -37.33 4.25
CA GLY A 15 39.99 -38.10 5.45
C GLY A 15 40.41 -37.24 6.61
N ALA A 16 40.04 -37.67 7.84
CA ALA A 16 40.55 -37.30 9.15
C ALA A 16 39.95 -36.03 9.76
N ALA A 17 38.98 -36.13 10.62
CA ALA A 17 38.97 -36.51 12.06
C ALA A 17 39.35 -35.36 13.02
N LEU A 18 38.34 -35.07 13.89
CA LEU A 18 38.47 -34.60 15.27
C LEU A 18 38.79 -33.12 15.50
N TYR A 19 37.76 -32.35 15.92
CA TYR A 19 37.69 -31.88 17.30
C TYR A 19 36.25 -31.45 17.60
N ALA A 20 35.67 -32.07 18.62
CA ALA A 20 34.44 -31.74 19.23
C ALA A 20 34.60 -30.38 19.94
N SER A 21 33.79 -29.43 19.61
CA SER A 21 33.35 -28.35 20.52
C SER A 21 31.98 -27.91 20.02
N GLY A 22 30.97 -28.20 20.85
CA GLY A 22 29.58 -27.95 20.55
C GLY A 22 29.27 -26.48 20.37
N PHE A 23 29.08 -26.09 19.15
CA PHE A 23 28.22 -24.98 18.80
C PHE A 23 27.02 -25.59 18.09
N ILE A 24 25.95 -25.75 18.87
CA ILE A 24 24.62 -25.88 18.26
C ILE A 24 24.35 -24.55 17.59
N VAL A 25 24.81 -24.38 16.35
CA VAL A 25 24.23 -23.41 15.44
C VAL A 25 22.84 -23.94 15.14
N SER A 26 21.89 -23.45 15.92
CA SER A 26 20.49 -23.54 15.51
C SER A 26 20.41 -22.86 14.16
N ALA A 27 20.47 -23.66 13.09
CA ALA A 27 20.07 -23.25 11.77
C ALA A 27 18.56 -23.01 11.89
N ALA A 28 18.20 -21.79 12.33
CA ALA A 28 16.90 -21.27 12.01
C ALA A 28 16.85 -21.32 10.48
N ALA A 29 16.12 -22.30 9.97
CA ALA A 29 15.74 -22.36 8.58
C ALA A 29 15.02 -21.03 8.29
N GLN A 30 15.76 -20.06 7.79
CA GLN A 30 15.19 -18.98 7.03
C GLN A 30 14.61 -19.66 5.81
N SER A 31 13.33 -20.00 5.89
CA SER A 31 12.55 -20.27 4.70
C SER A 31 12.63 -19.00 3.88
N ASP A 32 13.47 -19.04 2.82
CA ASP A 32 13.42 -18.08 1.72
C ASP A 32 12.08 -18.27 0.99
N GLU A 33 11.00 -17.96 1.70
CA GLU A 33 9.66 -17.92 1.16
C GLU A 33 9.61 -16.68 0.27
N GLN A 34 9.80 -16.92 -1.03
CA GLN A 34 9.68 -15.85 -2.02
C GLN A 34 8.28 -15.23 -1.89
N PRO A 35 8.19 -13.89 -1.82
CA PRO A 35 6.91 -13.22 -1.66
C PRO A 35 5.96 -13.62 -2.79
N THR A 36 4.74 -13.93 -2.44
CA THR A 36 3.70 -14.24 -3.41
C THR A 36 3.41 -13.03 -4.30
N HIS A 37 2.82 -13.27 -5.46
CA HIS A 37 2.40 -12.19 -6.36
C HIS A 37 1.49 -11.18 -5.65
N ALA A 38 0.59 -11.65 -4.79
CA ALA A 38 -0.30 -10.81 -4.00
C ALA A 38 0.47 -9.88 -3.04
N GLU A 39 1.47 -10.41 -2.33
CA GLU A 39 2.32 -9.61 -1.44
C GLU A 39 3.16 -8.59 -2.19
N LEU A 40 3.68 -8.94 -3.38
CA LEU A 40 4.41 -8.00 -4.23
C LEU A 40 3.52 -6.84 -4.68
N VAL A 41 2.30 -7.13 -5.15
CA VAL A 41 1.32 -6.11 -5.55
C VAL A 41 1.00 -5.19 -4.37
N GLN A 42 0.80 -5.74 -3.17
CA GLN A 42 0.54 -4.94 -1.97
C GLN A 42 1.71 -4.03 -1.62
N ARG A 43 2.94 -4.56 -1.60
CA ARG A 43 4.15 -3.75 -1.33
C ARG A 43 4.34 -2.62 -2.34
N TRP A 44 4.08 -2.87 -3.63
CA TRP A 44 4.19 -1.84 -4.65
C TRP A 44 3.11 -0.75 -4.52
N ALA A 45 1.89 -1.14 -4.17
CA ALA A 45 0.83 -0.18 -3.90
C ALA A 45 1.16 0.68 -2.68
N GLU A 46 1.63 0.08 -1.59
CA GLU A 46 2.07 0.79 -0.37
C GLU A 46 3.21 1.76 -0.66
N ALA A 47 4.25 1.32 -1.39
CA ALA A 47 5.37 2.20 -1.77
C ALA A 47 4.92 3.35 -2.70
N GLY A 48 3.97 3.08 -3.60
CA GLY A 48 3.40 4.07 -4.49
C GLY A 48 2.64 5.16 -3.75
N ILE A 49 1.74 4.78 -2.84
CA ILE A 49 0.97 5.75 -2.05
C ILE A 49 1.86 6.53 -1.09
N GLU A 50 2.86 5.89 -0.48
CA GLU A 50 3.82 6.54 0.41
C GLU A 50 4.63 7.62 -0.32
N SER A 51 5.09 7.32 -1.54
CA SER A 51 5.80 8.29 -2.39
C SER A 51 4.91 9.49 -2.73
N GLN A 52 3.63 9.27 -3.04
CA GLN A 52 2.68 10.34 -3.34
C GLN A 52 2.37 11.20 -2.11
N LEU A 53 2.17 10.58 -0.94
CA LEU A 53 1.97 11.27 0.33
C LEU A 53 3.17 12.15 0.69
N LYS A 54 4.39 11.60 0.56
CA LYS A 54 5.63 12.34 0.77
C LYS A 54 5.74 13.55 -0.18
N GLY A 55 5.39 13.37 -1.44
CA GLY A 55 5.35 14.45 -2.43
C GLY A 55 4.36 15.54 -2.06
N LEU A 56 3.16 15.17 -1.62
CA LEU A 56 2.15 16.11 -1.14
C LEU A 56 2.63 16.86 0.11
N LYS A 57 3.11 16.17 1.15
CA LYS A 57 3.64 16.78 2.38
C LYS A 57 4.73 17.79 2.08
N THR A 58 5.69 17.40 1.25
CA THR A 58 6.78 18.29 0.81
C THR A 58 6.28 19.53 0.08
N SER A 59 5.28 19.37 -0.80
CA SER A 59 4.71 20.47 -1.59
C SER A 59 3.93 21.46 -0.73
N LEU A 60 3.29 20.98 0.34
CA LEU A 60 2.53 21.80 1.27
C LEU A 60 3.41 22.67 2.16
N ARG A 61 4.62 22.22 2.51
CA ARG A 61 5.52 22.92 3.45
C ARG A 61 4.80 23.26 4.75
N LEU A 62 4.27 22.23 5.41
CA LEU A 62 3.48 22.37 6.63
C LEU A 62 4.29 23.05 7.74
N THR A 63 3.63 23.86 8.55
CA THR A 63 4.18 24.35 9.81
C THR A 63 4.14 23.25 10.87
N ALA A 64 4.88 23.41 11.98
CA ALA A 64 4.89 22.43 13.07
C ALA A 64 3.49 22.16 13.67
N ASP A 65 2.60 23.16 13.67
CA ASP A 65 1.22 22.98 14.13
C ASP A 65 0.37 22.22 13.12
N GLN A 66 0.54 22.49 11.82
CA GLN A 66 -0.15 21.77 10.75
C GLN A 66 0.30 20.32 10.62
N GLU A 67 1.57 20.01 10.97
CA GLU A 67 2.09 18.65 10.94
C GLU A 67 1.37 17.71 11.92
N LYS A 68 0.81 18.22 13.02
CA LYS A 68 0.04 17.42 13.98
C LYS A 68 -1.23 16.82 13.34
N ASP A 69 -1.80 17.53 12.36
CA ASP A 69 -3.02 17.12 11.66
C ASP A 69 -2.72 16.26 10.42
N TRP A 70 -1.43 16.10 10.06
CA TRP A 70 -1.00 15.31 8.91
C TRP A 70 -1.14 13.81 9.13
N ASP A 71 -0.71 13.30 10.28
CA ASP A 71 -0.62 11.87 10.56
C ASP A 71 -1.98 11.15 10.49
N PRO A 72 -3.10 11.70 11.00
CA PRO A 72 -4.42 11.09 10.82
C PRO A 72 -4.84 10.99 9.35
N PHE A 73 -4.56 12.02 8.55
CA PHE A 73 -4.84 12.02 7.11
C PHE A 73 -3.99 10.99 6.37
N GLU A 74 -2.68 10.94 6.64
CA GLU A 74 -1.76 9.97 6.04
C GLU A 74 -2.18 8.54 6.35
N SER A 75 -2.53 8.24 7.61
CA SER A 75 -3.00 6.92 8.03
C SER A 75 -4.28 6.52 7.31
N ALA A 76 -5.28 7.41 7.24
CA ALA A 76 -6.54 7.14 6.56
C ALA A 76 -6.35 6.81 5.06
N VAL A 77 -5.42 7.52 4.39
CA VAL A 77 -5.10 7.26 2.97
C VAL A 77 -4.39 5.91 2.80
N LYS A 78 -3.42 5.58 3.64
CA LYS A 78 -2.71 4.29 3.62
C LYS A 78 -3.67 3.12 3.87
N ASP A 79 -4.55 3.24 4.86
CA ASP A 79 -5.54 2.21 5.19
C ASP A 79 -6.54 2.00 4.05
N ALA A 80 -6.98 3.07 3.40
CA ALA A 80 -7.86 3.00 2.24
C ALA A 80 -7.19 2.31 1.05
N GLU A 81 -5.91 2.60 0.78
CA GLU A 81 -5.17 1.94 -0.29
C GLU A 81 -4.99 0.45 -0.02
N LYS A 82 -4.63 0.07 1.21
CA LYS A 82 -4.53 -1.33 1.63
C LYS A 82 -5.86 -2.06 1.45
N ALA A 83 -6.96 -1.47 1.90
CA ALA A 83 -8.30 -2.05 1.74
C ALA A 83 -8.68 -2.18 0.25
N ARG A 84 -8.32 -1.21 -0.58
CA ARG A 84 -8.54 -1.23 -2.03
C ARG A 84 -7.81 -2.38 -2.71
N VAL A 85 -6.53 -2.58 -2.38
CA VAL A 85 -5.73 -3.67 -2.96
C VAL A 85 -6.31 -5.03 -2.59
N LEU A 86 -6.66 -5.26 -1.33
CA LEU A 86 -7.27 -6.50 -0.86
C LEU A 86 -8.62 -6.76 -1.55
N ALA A 87 -9.44 -5.73 -1.71
CA ALA A 87 -10.73 -5.86 -2.40
C ALA A 87 -10.58 -6.19 -3.89
N LEU A 88 -9.58 -5.61 -4.57
CA LEU A 88 -9.26 -5.93 -5.96
C LEU A 88 -8.75 -7.37 -6.11
N GLN A 89 -7.89 -7.84 -5.20
CA GLN A 89 -7.43 -9.23 -5.20
C GLN A 89 -8.60 -10.20 -5.05
N LYS A 90 -9.52 -9.91 -4.12
CA LYS A 90 -10.74 -10.71 -3.94
C LYS A 90 -11.62 -10.72 -5.20
N GLU A 91 -11.82 -9.57 -5.86
CA GLU A 91 -12.62 -9.49 -7.11
C GLU A 91 -11.98 -10.28 -8.26
N GLN A 92 -10.64 -10.34 -8.28
CA GLN A 92 -9.87 -11.03 -9.33
C GLN A 92 -9.67 -12.53 -9.05
N ASP A 93 -10.15 -13.05 -7.93
CA ASP A 93 -10.03 -14.48 -7.62
C ASP A 93 -10.74 -15.32 -8.69
N THR A 94 -9.96 -16.16 -9.36
CA THR A 94 -10.44 -17.02 -10.45
C THR A 94 -11.35 -18.15 -9.99
N HIS A 95 -11.35 -18.46 -8.67
CA HIS A 95 -12.21 -19.49 -8.08
C HIS A 95 -13.63 -18.97 -7.80
N LEU A 96 -13.87 -17.65 -7.85
CA LEU A 96 -15.18 -17.08 -7.64
C LEU A 96 -16.10 -17.34 -8.85
N SER A 97 -17.37 -17.68 -8.55
CA SER A 97 -18.40 -17.69 -9.56
C SER A 97 -18.64 -16.27 -10.14
N PRO A 98 -19.21 -16.12 -11.34
CA PRO A 98 -19.56 -14.81 -11.89
C PRO A 98 -20.46 -13.98 -10.96
N MET A 99 -21.36 -14.63 -10.23
CA MET A 99 -22.25 -13.97 -9.27
C MET A 99 -21.48 -13.45 -8.05
N ASP A 100 -20.60 -14.28 -7.48
CA ASP A 100 -19.77 -13.89 -6.33
C ASP A 100 -18.78 -12.79 -6.70
N ARG A 101 -18.26 -12.81 -7.94
CA ARG A 101 -17.38 -11.74 -8.44
C ARG A 101 -18.13 -10.42 -8.57
N ASN A 102 -19.37 -10.43 -9.04
CA ASN A 102 -20.20 -9.23 -9.09
C ASN A 102 -20.51 -8.71 -7.68
N ALA A 103 -20.79 -9.60 -6.72
CA ALA A 103 -20.94 -9.23 -5.32
C ALA A 103 -19.66 -8.60 -4.74
N ALA A 104 -18.48 -9.20 -4.96
CA ALA A 104 -17.19 -8.66 -4.53
C ALA A 104 -16.92 -7.26 -5.14
N LYS A 105 -17.32 -7.03 -6.39
CA LYS A 105 -17.22 -5.71 -7.02
C LYS A 105 -18.14 -4.68 -6.36
N ALA A 106 -19.38 -5.05 -6.04
CA ALA A 106 -20.31 -4.17 -5.34
C ALA A 106 -19.79 -3.81 -3.93
N ASP A 107 -19.28 -4.81 -3.19
CA ASP A 107 -18.64 -4.61 -1.89
C ASP A 107 -17.45 -3.64 -1.98
N ARG A 108 -16.59 -3.80 -2.99
CA ARG A 108 -15.46 -2.90 -3.22
C ARG A 108 -15.90 -1.47 -3.47
N LEU A 109 -16.95 -1.26 -4.25
CA LEU A 109 -17.48 0.09 -4.50
C LEU A 109 -18.04 0.74 -3.23
N ALA A 110 -18.79 -0.03 -2.44
CA ALA A 110 -19.31 0.45 -1.16
C ALA A 110 -18.16 0.77 -0.18
N GLN A 111 -17.14 -0.08 -0.11
CA GLN A 111 -15.95 0.13 0.71
C GLN A 111 -15.16 1.37 0.26
N SER A 112 -15.06 1.61 -1.05
CA SER A 112 -14.39 2.79 -1.60
C SER A 112 -15.06 4.08 -1.15
N GLN A 113 -16.39 4.13 -1.16
CA GLN A 113 -17.17 5.26 -0.67
C GLN A 113 -16.93 5.50 0.83
N ALA A 114 -17.01 4.45 1.66
CA ALA A 114 -16.78 4.55 3.10
C ALA A 114 -15.33 4.98 3.42
N ASN A 115 -14.36 4.52 2.64
CA ASN A 115 -12.96 4.95 2.79
C ASN A 115 -12.77 6.41 2.41
N LEU A 116 -13.44 6.90 1.35
CA LEU A 116 -13.41 8.31 0.98
C LEU A 116 -13.92 9.20 2.13
N GLU A 117 -15.04 8.82 2.74
CA GLU A 117 -15.60 9.55 3.88
C GLU A 117 -14.60 9.63 5.04
N LYS A 118 -13.94 8.52 5.38
CA LYS A 118 -12.89 8.50 6.42
C LYS A 118 -11.72 9.41 6.08
N ILE A 119 -11.27 9.40 4.81
CA ILE A 119 -10.18 10.27 4.35
C ILE A 119 -10.58 11.74 4.48
N VAL A 120 -11.80 12.10 4.08
CA VAL A 120 -12.30 13.48 4.15
C VAL A 120 -12.38 13.95 5.60
N GLU A 121 -12.92 13.12 6.51
CA GLU A 121 -12.99 13.45 7.95
C GLU A 121 -11.58 13.61 8.55
N ALA A 122 -10.63 12.71 8.23
CA ALA A 122 -9.26 12.82 8.70
C ALA A 122 -8.52 14.03 8.10
N ALA A 123 -8.85 14.42 6.87
CA ALA A 123 -8.28 15.58 6.19
C ALA A 123 -8.80 16.91 6.73
N LYS A 124 -9.98 16.94 7.37
CA LYS A 124 -10.69 18.16 7.77
C LYS A 124 -9.85 19.07 8.66
N PRO A 125 -9.28 18.64 9.81
CA PRO A 125 -8.48 19.54 10.64
C PRO A 125 -7.27 20.08 9.87
N LEU A 126 -6.54 19.23 9.14
CA LEU A 126 -5.42 19.68 8.31
C LEU A 126 -5.87 20.73 7.30
N TYR A 127 -6.92 20.45 6.50
CA TYR A 127 -7.38 21.37 5.46
C TYR A 127 -7.81 22.73 6.01
N LEU A 128 -8.43 22.75 7.18
CA LEU A 128 -8.88 23.98 7.82
C LEU A 128 -7.71 24.84 8.29
N SER A 129 -6.60 24.24 8.74
CA SER A 129 -5.39 24.94 9.18
C SER A 129 -4.52 25.47 8.02
N LEU A 130 -4.74 24.99 6.76
CA LEU A 130 -3.97 25.40 5.60
C LEU A 130 -4.29 26.83 5.15
N ASP A 131 -3.26 27.54 4.66
CA ASP A 131 -3.45 28.81 3.95
C ASP A 131 -4.07 28.61 2.56
N LYS A 132 -4.42 29.70 1.88
CA LYS A 132 -5.06 29.66 0.56
C LYS A 132 -4.22 28.92 -0.49
N THR A 133 -2.91 29.12 -0.49
CA THR A 133 -1.99 28.48 -1.45
C THR A 133 -1.86 27.00 -1.17
N GLN A 134 -1.71 26.63 0.11
CA GLN A 134 -1.66 25.24 0.57
C GLN A 134 -2.97 24.51 0.26
N LYS A 135 -4.15 25.14 0.47
CA LYS A 135 -5.47 24.56 0.12
C LYS A 135 -5.57 24.21 -1.36
N HIS A 136 -5.11 25.09 -2.25
CA HIS A 136 -5.09 24.78 -3.68
C HIS A 136 -4.20 23.60 -4.02
N LYS A 137 -3.00 23.53 -3.46
CA LYS A 137 -2.08 22.40 -3.64
C LYS A 137 -2.65 21.11 -3.08
N PHE A 138 -3.25 21.16 -1.88
CA PHE A 138 -3.87 20.03 -1.23
C PHE A 138 -4.98 19.41 -2.11
N ILE A 139 -5.89 20.22 -2.65
CA ILE A 139 -6.93 19.74 -3.57
C ILE A 139 -6.32 19.17 -4.86
N ALA A 140 -5.36 19.89 -5.46
CA ALA A 140 -4.76 19.50 -6.74
C ALA A 140 -4.00 18.17 -6.68
N LEU A 141 -3.23 17.95 -5.62
CA LEU A 141 -2.39 16.76 -5.43
C LEU A 141 -3.13 15.67 -4.64
N GLY A 142 -3.89 16.03 -3.61
CA GLY A 142 -4.63 15.09 -2.76
C GLY A 142 -5.65 14.25 -3.54
N ARG A 143 -6.30 14.84 -4.56
CA ARG A 143 -7.20 14.08 -5.45
C ARG A 143 -6.51 12.94 -6.19
N MET A 144 -5.17 12.91 -6.27
CA MET A 144 -4.43 11.83 -6.91
C MET A 144 -4.23 10.63 -5.99
N LEU A 145 -4.44 10.81 -4.69
CA LEU A 145 -4.30 9.79 -3.65
C LEU A 145 -5.52 8.86 -3.54
N VAL A 146 -6.63 9.23 -4.17
CA VAL A 146 -7.89 8.51 -4.06
C VAL A 146 -8.47 8.17 -5.43
N PRO A 147 -9.15 7.01 -5.58
CA PRO A 147 -9.82 6.65 -6.83
C PRO A 147 -10.93 7.64 -7.22
N GLU A 148 -11.71 8.13 -6.23
CA GLU A 148 -12.85 9.03 -6.38
C GLU A 148 -12.41 10.51 -6.45
N ARG A 149 -11.48 10.82 -7.35
CA ARG A 149 -10.80 12.13 -7.48
C ARG A 149 -11.75 13.34 -7.51
N GLY A 150 -12.84 13.22 -8.24
CA GLY A 150 -13.84 14.27 -8.38
C GLY A 150 -14.63 14.50 -7.10
N GLN A 151 -15.03 13.42 -6.44
CA GLN A 151 -15.80 13.46 -5.21
C GLN A 151 -14.95 13.96 -4.05
N PHE A 152 -13.71 13.48 -3.89
CA PHE A 152 -12.77 14.01 -2.92
C PHE A 152 -12.61 15.53 -3.03
N ALA A 153 -12.35 16.03 -4.24
CA ALA A 153 -12.17 17.45 -4.47
C ALA A 153 -13.45 18.27 -4.16
N LYS A 154 -14.63 17.69 -4.37
CA LYS A 154 -15.91 18.30 -4.03
C LYS A 154 -16.09 18.38 -2.50
N GLU A 155 -15.95 17.26 -1.81
CA GLU A 155 -16.12 17.19 -0.35
C GLU A 155 -15.12 18.11 0.38
N ILE A 156 -13.85 18.12 0.00
CA ILE A 156 -12.85 19.00 0.60
C ILE A 156 -13.17 20.48 0.39
N ARG A 157 -13.71 20.88 -0.77
CA ARG A 157 -14.14 22.27 -0.99
C ARG A 157 -15.32 22.66 -0.10
N HIS A 158 -16.26 21.75 0.12
CA HIS A 158 -17.40 22.01 1.02
C HIS A 158 -16.96 22.30 2.46
N LEU A 159 -15.86 21.68 2.93
CA LEU A 159 -15.29 21.98 4.25
C LEU A 159 -14.84 23.45 4.36
N GLY A 160 -14.37 24.05 3.25
CA GLY A 160 -13.94 25.45 3.24
C GLY A 160 -15.07 26.47 3.16
N VAL A 161 -16.22 26.08 2.63
CA VAL A 161 -17.39 26.99 2.50
C VAL A 161 -18.18 27.09 3.79
N ALA A 162 -18.28 26.00 4.56
CA ALA A 162 -19.03 25.95 5.81
C ALA A 162 -18.45 26.81 6.95
N GLN A 163 -17.31 27.48 6.77
CA GLN A 163 -16.66 28.35 7.74
C GLN A 163 -16.71 29.86 7.36
N SER A 164 -17.36 30.19 6.25
CA SER A 164 -17.40 31.58 5.74
C SER A 164 -18.72 32.31 6.13
N ASP A 165 -19.59 31.65 6.89
CA ASP A 165 -20.82 32.16 7.49
C ASP A 165 -20.65 32.27 9.01
#